data_e7fe67c4fb9cd3416b46fe51d0502532
#
_entry.id   e7fe67c4fb9cd3416b46fe51d0502532
#
_cell.length_a   1.000
_cell.length_b   1.000
_cell.length_c   1.000
_cell.angle_alpha   90.00
_cell.angle_beta   90.00
_cell.angle_gamma   90.00
#
_symmetry.space_group_name_H-M   'P 1'
#
loop_
_entity.id
_entity.type
_entity.pdbx_description
1 polymer ?
#
loop_
_entity_poly.entity_id
_entity_poly.type
_entity_poly.pdbx_seq_one_letter_code
_entity_poly.pdbx_strand_id
1 'polypeptide(L)'
;GVILSAAQEILKSKLPHPPLTFAWFVQEEVGLQGSRYMTQRVLNNPQLAFNWDGGSAIKMTVGATGGYRMQIIVHGIASHAGVAPQRGVSAIAITSLAIADLHRNGWHGQIRKGQNKGTSNIGVIQGGAATNVVTDRVVVRAEARSHNRRFRERIVREMERAFKRAVAQVKNDNREIGAVEIAGHLDYESFVLSKKEPCVRIARNVIQSKGEEPVFAVADGGLDANWITDHGIPAVSMGAGQLNAHMVSESLDLKQYLIACEIALSIATEEVE
;
A
#
# COMPACT_ATOMS: atom_id res chain seq x y z
N GLY A 1 -7.62 6.58 -19.64
CA GLY A 1 -7.80 7.71 -20.59
C GLY A 1 -6.46 8.25 -21.07
N VAL A 2 -5.60 8.82 -20.21
CA VAL A 2 -4.38 9.57 -20.57
C VAL A 2 -3.47 8.80 -21.54
N ILE A 3 -3.00 7.61 -21.16
CA ILE A 3 -2.08 6.83 -22.03
C ILE A 3 -2.76 6.30 -23.31
N LEU A 4 -4.08 6.08 -23.26
CA LEU A 4 -4.84 5.71 -24.47
C LEU A 4 -4.90 6.86 -25.47
N SER A 5 -5.09 8.09 -25.00
CA SER A 5 -5.07 9.28 -25.82
C SER A 5 -3.73 9.46 -26.53
N ALA A 6 -2.61 9.28 -25.79
CA ALA A 6 -1.27 9.34 -26.38
C ALA A 6 -1.07 8.24 -27.44
N ALA A 7 -1.45 7.00 -27.15
CA ALA A 7 -1.35 5.89 -28.11
C ALA A 7 -2.15 6.14 -29.39
N GLN A 8 -3.39 6.64 -29.28
CA GLN A 8 -4.25 6.96 -30.40
C GLN A 8 -3.67 8.07 -31.27
N GLU A 9 -3.12 9.14 -30.65
CA GLU A 9 -2.56 10.25 -31.39
C GLU A 9 -1.27 9.85 -32.13
N ILE A 10 -0.39 9.07 -31.51
CA ILE A 10 0.82 8.54 -32.14
C ILE A 10 0.46 7.74 -33.40
N LEU A 11 -0.51 6.82 -33.28
CA LEU A 11 -0.94 5.98 -34.42
C LEU A 11 -1.61 6.78 -35.55
N LYS A 12 -2.50 7.72 -35.17
CA LYS A 12 -3.24 8.55 -36.14
C LYS A 12 -2.33 9.50 -36.92
N SER A 13 -1.44 10.19 -36.17
CA SER A 13 -0.57 11.21 -36.76
C SER A 13 0.79 10.67 -37.19
N LYS A 14 1.04 9.35 -37.00
CA LYS A 14 2.30 8.66 -37.33
C LYS A 14 3.53 9.39 -36.77
N LEU A 15 3.42 9.81 -35.52
CA LEU A 15 4.49 10.53 -34.85
C LEU A 15 5.71 9.62 -34.62
N PRO A 16 6.94 10.13 -34.80
CA PRO A 16 8.14 9.39 -34.41
C PRO A 16 8.13 9.13 -32.91
N HIS A 17 8.56 7.95 -32.51
CA HIS A 17 8.64 7.56 -31.11
C HIS A 17 9.68 6.44 -30.91
N PRO A 18 10.31 6.34 -29.73
CA PRO A 18 11.10 5.17 -29.34
C PRO A 18 10.21 3.93 -29.21
N PRO A 19 10.78 2.72 -29.01
CA PRO A 19 10.00 1.55 -28.67
C PRO A 19 9.12 1.79 -27.44
N LEU A 20 7.80 1.62 -27.56
CA LEU A 20 6.82 1.85 -26.50
C LEU A 20 6.03 0.58 -26.21
N THR A 21 5.75 0.36 -24.93
CA THR A 21 4.79 -0.63 -24.46
C THR A 21 3.71 0.09 -23.63
N PHE A 22 2.48 0.03 -24.07
CA PHE A 22 1.32 0.50 -23.30
C PHE A 22 0.75 -0.65 -22.49
N ALA A 23 0.63 -0.46 -21.17
CA ALA A 23 0.13 -1.47 -20.25
C ALA A 23 -1.04 -0.93 -19.42
N TRP A 24 -2.07 -1.73 -19.24
CA TRP A 24 -3.20 -1.48 -18.35
C TRP A 24 -3.29 -2.63 -17.37
N PHE A 25 -3.01 -2.34 -16.11
CA PHE A 25 -3.08 -3.33 -15.05
C PHE A 25 -4.51 -3.46 -14.52
N VAL A 26 -4.86 -4.68 -14.11
CA VAL A 26 -6.16 -5.00 -13.52
C VAL A 26 -6.05 -5.07 -12.00
N GLN A 27 -7.18 -4.85 -11.30
CA GLN A 27 -7.28 -5.04 -9.86
C GLN A 27 -6.26 -4.20 -9.06
N GLU A 28 -6.07 -2.94 -9.46
CA GLU A 28 -5.21 -2.01 -8.72
C GLU A 28 -5.76 -1.82 -7.30
N GLU A 29 -7.05 -1.51 -7.13
CA GLU A 29 -7.74 -1.19 -5.88
C GLU A 29 -7.82 -2.35 -4.87
N VAL A 30 -7.55 -3.57 -5.31
CA VAL A 30 -7.57 -4.78 -4.46
C VAL A 30 -6.18 -5.38 -4.24
N GLY A 31 -5.16 -4.53 -4.18
CA GLY A 31 -3.79 -4.90 -3.83
C GLY A 31 -2.86 -5.01 -5.03
N LEU A 32 -3.01 -4.13 -6.03
CA LEU A 32 -2.07 -3.95 -7.15
C LEU A 32 -1.79 -5.27 -7.91
N GLN A 33 -2.83 -6.10 -8.09
CA GLN A 33 -2.63 -7.49 -8.55
C GLN A 33 -2.00 -7.56 -9.94
N GLY A 34 -2.42 -6.70 -10.87
CA GLY A 34 -1.89 -6.68 -12.22
C GLY A 34 -0.40 -6.37 -12.26
N SER A 35 0.04 -5.32 -11.62
CA SER A 35 1.45 -4.92 -11.55
C SER A 35 2.29 -5.87 -10.70
N ARG A 36 1.71 -6.47 -9.65
CA ARG A 36 2.37 -7.44 -8.78
C ARG A 36 2.84 -8.69 -9.52
N TYR A 37 2.00 -9.22 -10.43
CA TYR A 37 2.29 -10.48 -11.14
C TYR A 37 2.82 -10.29 -12.56
N MET A 38 2.97 -9.05 -13.02
CA MET A 38 3.61 -8.78 -14.31
C MET A 38 5.09 -9.16 -14.27
N THR A 39 5.66 -9.45 -15.42
CA THR A 39 7.10 -9.67 -15.58
C THR A 39 7.67 -8.66 -16.58
N GLN A 40 8.94 -8.31 -16.42
CA GLN A 40 9.63 -7.42 -17.36
C GLN A 40 9.50 -7.93 -18.82
N ARG A 41 9.57 -9.25 -19.03
CA ARG A 41 9.47 -9.89 -20.34
C ARG A 41 8.12 -9.62 -21.02
N VAL A 42 7.02 -9.64 -20.28
CA VAL A 42 5.68 -9.32 -20.80
C VAL A 42 5.60 -7.88 -21.30
N LEU A 43 6.35 -7.00 -20.68
CA LEU A 43 6.46 -5.59 -21.07
C LEU A 43 7.57 -5.32 -22.08
N ASN A 44 8.19 -6.34 -22.70
CA ASN A 44 9.33 -6.23 -23.62
C ASN A 44 10.59 -5.61 -22.97
N ASN A 45 10.80 -5.86 -21.66
CA ASN A 45 11.97 -5.42 -20.90
C ASN A 45 12.24 -3.91 -20.98
N PRO A 46 11.29 -3.04 -20.63
CA PRO A 46 11.48 -1.59 -20.69
C PRO A 46 12.55 -1.16 -19.67
N GLN A 47 13.29 -0.11 -19.98
CA GLN A 47 14.33 0.44 -19.12
C GLN A 47 13.76 1.41 -18.07
N LEU A 48 12.59 1.98 -18.33
CA LEU A 48 11.92 2.94 -17.45
C LEU A 48 10.41 2.93 -17.72
N ALA A 49 9.63 3.44 -16.79
CA ALA A 49 8.18 3.51 -16.92
C ALA A 49 7.60 4.84 -16.41
N PHE A 50 6.47 5.19 -17.00
CA PHE A 50 5.62 6.30 -16.55
C PHE A 50 4.24 5.73 -16.24
N ASN A 51 3.82 5.86 -15.00
CA ASN A 51 2.50 5.47 -14.54
C ASN A 51 1.60 6.70 -14.47
N TRP A 52 0.30 6.57 -14.69
CA TRP A 52 -0.68 7.64 -14.48
C TRP A 52 -1.70 7.20 -13.44
N ASP A 53 -1.76 7.99 -12.38
CA ASP A 53 -2.64 7.80 -11.25
C ASP A 53 -3.27 9.17 -10.87
N GLY A 54 -3.93 9.28 -9.73
CA GLY A 54 -4.66 10.47 -9.35
C GLY A 54 -3.85 11.73 -9.04
N GLY A 55 -4.51 12.87 -9.09
CA GLY A 55 -3.99 14.19 -8.75
C GLY A 55 -3.69 15.09 -9.95
N SER A 56 -3.12 16.27 -9.67
CA SER A 56 -2.78 17.26 -10.70
C SER A 56 -1.81 16.73 -11.75
N ALA A 57 -1.97 17.12 -13.01
CA ALA A 57 -1.15 16.73 -14.15
C ALA A 57 0.36 16.98 -13.97
N ILE A 58 0.72 18.01 -13.20
CA ILE A 58 2.11 18.38 -12.90
C ILE A 58 2.69 17.67 -11.67
N LYS A 59 1.90 16.84 -11.00
CA LYS A 59 2.35 16.04 -9.85
C LYS A 59 3.18 14.86 -10.31
N MET A 60 4.38 14.76 -9.78
CA MET A 60 5.30 13.65 -10.00
C MET A 60 5.51 12.88 -8.69
N THR A 61 4.91 11.71 -8.57
CA THR A 61 5.12 10.83 -7.41
C THR A 61 6.39 10.02 -7.64
N VAL A 62 7.46 10.41 -6.91
CA VAL A 62 8.80 9.81 -7.02
C VAL A 62 9.10 8.80 -5.93
N GLY A 63 8.12 8.45 -5.13
CA GLY A 63 8.24 7.45 -4.08
C GLY A 63 6.89 7.12 -3.46
N ALA A 64 6.79 5.95 -2.88
CA ALA A 64 5.59 5.52 -2.17
C ALA A 64 5.93 4.63 -0.98
N THR A 65 5.01 4.56 -0.01
CA THR A 65 5.15 3.69 1.15
C THR A 65 5.11 2.21 0.74
N GLY A 66 5.65 1.34 1.59
CA GLY A 66 5.42 -0.11 1.50
C GLY A 66 4.37 -0.57 2.49
N GLY A 67 3.55 -1.54 2.09
CA GLY A 67 2.46 -2.12 2.87
C GLY A 67 2.66 -3.60 3.18
N TYR A 68 2.25 -4.02 4.38
CA TYR A 68 2.20 -5.41 4.81
C TYR A 68 0.86 -5.69 5.48
N ARG A 69 0.16 -6.73 5.04
CA ARG A 69 -1.12 -7.15 5.60
C ARG A 69 -0.97 -8.39 6.45
N MET A 70 -1.74 -8.45 7.53
CA MET A 70 -1.72 -9.54 8.51
C MET A 70 -3.13 -10.03 8.82
N GLN A 71 -3.25 -11.34 8.96
CA GLN A 71 -4.35 -11.99 9.64
C GLN A 71 -3.82 -12.66 10.89
N ILE A 72 -4.44 -12.39 12.03
CA ILE A 72 -4.07 -12.92 13.32
C ILE A 72 -5.29 -13.66 13.86
N ILE A 73 -5.14 -14.95 14.14
CA ILE A 73 -6.19 -15.77 14.75
C ILE A 73 -5.77 -16.07 16.17
N VAL A 74 -6.56 -15.58 17.12
CA VAL A 74 -6.35 -15.83 18.54
C VAL A 74 -7.25 -16.97 18.97
N HIS A 75 -6.68 -18.02 19.52
CA HIS A 75 -7.37 -19.17 20.07
C HIS A 75 -7.35 -19.08 21.59
N GLY A 76 -8.50 -19.22 22.18
CA GLY A 76 -8.73 -19.35 23.61
C GLY A 76 -9.25 -20.73 23.96
N ILE A 77 -9.94 -20.84 25.11
CA ILE A 77 -10.63 -22.06 25.59
C ILE A 77 -12.05 -21.64 26.00
N ALA A 78 -13.05 -22.24 25.37
CA ALA A 78 -14.45 -21.97 25.68
C ALA A 78 -14.83 -22.50 27.07
N SER A 79 -15.70 -21.76 27.75
CA SER A 79 -16.37 -22.23 28.99
C SER A 79 -17.67 -21.45 29.18
N HIS A 80 -18.52 -21.91 30.10
CA HIS A 80 -19.74 -21.20 30.46
C HIS A 80 -19.41 -19.99 31.34
N ALA A 81 -19.66 -18.77 30.85
CA ALA A 81 -19.24 -17.54 31.48
C ALA A 81 -19.84 -17.30 32.89
N GLY A 82 -21.06 -17.86 33.19
CA GLY A 82 -21.69 -17.73 34.49
C GLY A 82 -21.45 -18.91 35.45
N VAL A 83 -21.09 -20.09 34.93
CA VAL A 83 -20.93 -21.30 35.74
C VAL A 83 -19.46 -21.61 36.04
N ALA A 84 -18.62 -21.50 35.03
CA ALA A 84 -17.21 -21.89 35.15
C ALA A 84 -16.27 -20.97 34.35
N PRO A 85 -16.34 -19.63 34.50
CA PRO A 85 -15.52 -18.70 33.70
C PRO A 85 -14.02 -18.96 33.91
N GLN A 86 -13.64 -19.42 35.05
CA GLN A 86 -12.25 -19.73 35.43
C GLN A 86 -11.65 -20.93 34.66
N ARG A 87 -12.46 -21.73 34.01
CA ARG A 87 -11.98 -22.83 33.13
C ARG A 87 -11.71 -22.37 31.72
N GLY A 88 -12.19 -21.19 31.34
CA GLY A 88 -11.99 -20.62 30.01
C GLY A 88 -10.73 -19.78 29.89
N VAL A 89 -10.30 -19.57 28.63
CA VAL A 89 -9.28 -18.58 28.25
C VAL A 89 -9.88 -17.69 27.18
N SER A 90 -10.14 -16.44 27.50
CA SER A 90 -10.84 -15.53 26.59
C SER A 90 -9.95 -15.03 25.46
N ALA A 91 -10.25 -15.40 24.23
CA ALA A 91 -9.59 -14.87 23.04
C ALA A 91 -9.84 -13.35 22.87
N ILE A 92 -11.00 -12.84 23.34
CA ILE A 92 -11.29 -11.41 23.35
C ILE A 92 -10.35 -10.69 24.32
N ALA A 93 -10.15 -11.22 25.53
CA ALA A 93 -9.24 -10.62 26.51
C ALA A 93 -7.80 -10.59 26.00
N ILE A 94 -7.31 -11.69 25.39
CA ILE A 94 -5.98 -11.74 24.75
C ILE A 94 -5.86 -10.67 23.68
N THR A 95 -6.82 -10.58 22.78
CA THR A 95 -6.82 -9.59 21.69
C THR A 95 -6.81 -8.16 22.21
N SER A 96 -7.64 -7.86 23.21
CA SER A 96 -7.73 -6.54 23.83
C SER A 96 -6.42 -6.13 24.50
N LEU A 97 -5.77 -7.04 25.23
CA LEU A 97 -4.48 -6.81 25.86
C LEU A 97 -3.38 -6.55 24.83
N ALA A 98 -3.36 -7.31 23.73
CA ALA A 98 -2.39 -7.11 22.65
C ALA A 98 -2.54 -5.72 22.02
N ILE A 99 -3.76 -5.29 21.73
CA ILE A 99 -4.04 -3.97 21.15
C ILE A 99 -3.68 -2.85 22.13
N ALA A 100 -4.04 -3.01 23.40
CA ALA A 100 -3.69 -2.05 24.46
C ALA A 100 -2.16 -1.94 24.64
N ASP A 101 -1.42 -3.06 24.53
CA ASP A 101 0.03 -3.07 24.58
C ASP A 101 0.63 -2.30 23.39
N LEU A 102 0.16 -2.55 22.15
CA LEU A 102 0.57 -1.82 20.96
C LEU A 102 0.31 -0.33 21.10
N HIS A 103 -0.86 0.05 21.58
CA HIS A 103 -1.25 1.45 21.76
C HIS A 103 -0.35 2.14 22.80
N ARG A 104 -0.19 1.55 24.00
CA ARG A 104 0.63 2.11 25.10
C ARG A 104 2.09 2.28 24.72
N ASN A 105 2.63 1.36 23.90
CA ASN A 105 4.03 1.39 23.48
C ASN A 105 4.26 2.17 22.17
N GLY A 106 3.23 2.83 21.63
CA GLY A 106 3.31 3.65 20.43
C GLY A 106 3.63 2.84 19.16
N TRP A 107 3.02 1.64 19.06
CA TRP A 107 3.09 0.76 17.89
C TRP A 107 1.72 0.59 17.20
N HIS A 108 0.73 1.42 17.53
CA HIS A 108 -0.59 1.49 16.89
C HIS A 108 -0.89 2.91 16.42
N GLY A 109 -1.50 3.04 15.25
CA GLY A 109 -1.75 4.33 14.59
C GLY A 109 -0.48 4.90 13.95
N GLN A 110 -0.24 6.20 14.10
CA GLN A 110 0.98 6.84 13.60
C GLN A 110 2.17 6.51 14.52
N ILE A 111 3.23 5.97 13.92
CA ILE A 111 4.42 5.50 14.63
C ILE A 111 5.61 6.40 14.27
N ARG A 112 6.29 6.90 15.32
CA ARG A 112 7.55 7.64 15.21
C ARG A 112 8.55 7.09 16.21
N LYS A 113 9.68 6.59 15.73
CA LYS A 113 10.78 6.03 16.55
C LYS A 113 12.12 6.55 16.04
N GLY A 114 12.61 7.62 16.66
CA GLY A 114 13.74 8.38 16.15
C GLY A 114 13.42 8.99 14.78
N GLN A 115 14.25 8.75 13.78
CA GLN A 115 14.04 9.24 12.41
C GLN A 115 13.05 8.38 11.60
N ASN A 116 12.65 7.22 12.13
CA ASN A 116 11.76 6.30 11.40
C ASN A 116 10.30 6.68 11.62
N LYS A 117 9.52 6.62 10.52
CA LYS A 117 8.08 6.88 10.48
C LYS A 117 7.35 5.71 9.84
N GLY A 118 6.15 5.43 10.30
CA GLY A 118 5.26 4.43 9.73
C GLY A 118 3.91 4.46 10.39
N THR A 119 3.06 3.53 10.02
CA THR A 119 1.73 3.35 10.59
C THR A 119 1.45 1.88 10.83
N SER A 120 0.59 1.58 11.77
CA SER A 120 -0.08 0.29 11.89
C SER A 120 -1.55 0.49 12.21
N ASN A 121 -2.37 -0.43 11.76
CA ASN A 121 -3.80 -0.40 12.04
C ASN A 121 -4.34 -1.81 12.29
N ILE A 122 -5.19 -1.93 13.30
CA ILE A 122 -6.08 -3.07 13.49
C ILE A 122 -7.43 -2.65 12.91
N GLY A 123 -7.68 -3.04 11.67
CA GLY A 123 -8.87 -2.59 10.91
C GLY A 123 -10.12 -3.44 11.13
N VAL A 124 -9.94 -4.72 11.53
CA VAL A 124 -11.05 -5.64 11.74
C VAL A 124 -10.78 -6.52 12.94
N ILE A 125 -11.80 -6.70 13.79
CA ILE A 125 -11.85 -7.68 14.87
C ILE A 125 -13.19 -8.40 14.78
N GLN A 126 -13.17 -9.73 14.72
CA GLN A 126 -14.36 -10.57 14.67
C GLN A 126 -14.21 -11.76 15.61
N GLY A 127 -15.16 -11.95 16.51
CA GLY A 127 -15.18 -13.08 17.43
C GLY A 127 -16.28 -12.98 18.47
N GLY A 128 -16.60 -14.13 19.08
CA GLY A 128 -17.71 -14.27 20.04
C GLY A 128 -19.06 -14.51 19.38
N ALA A 129 -19.83 -15.46 19.91
CA ALA A 129 -21.15 -15.81 19.43
C ALA A 129 -22.26 -15.47 20.46
N ALA A 130 -21.95 -15.51 21.76
CA ALA A 130 -22.93 -15.28 22.83
C ALA A 130 -22.27 -14.74 24.09
N THR A 131 -23.02 -13.97 24.87
CA THR A 131 -22.51 -13.33 26.10
C THR A 131 -22.29 -14.29 27.26
N ASN A 132 -22.90 -15.47 27.24
CA ASN A 132 -22.77 -16.51 28.25
C ASN A 132 -21.66 -17.53 27.96
N VAL A 133 -20.83 -17.28 26.93
CA VAL A 133 -19.69 -18.14 26.55
C VAL A 133 -18.41 -17.33 26.62
N VAL A 134 -17.38 -17.88 27.28
CA VAL A 134 -16.00 -17.36 27.16
C VAL A 134 -15.52 -17.63 25.74
N THR A 135 -15.25 -16.58 25.00
CA THR A 135 -14.92 -16.67 23.55
C THR A 135 -13.58 -17.37 23.34
N ASP A 136 -13.60 -18.42 22.54
CA ASP A 136 -12.43 -19.25 22.21
C ASP A 136 -11.76 -18.90 20.90
N ARG A 137 -12.33 -17.98 20.09
CA ARG A 137 -11.74 -17.60 18.81
C ARG A 137 -12.02 -16.15 18.44
N VAL A 138 -10.95 -15.42 18.09
CA VAL A 138 -11.03 -14.06 17.49
C VAL A 138 -10.14 -14.00 16.26
N VAL A 139 -10.67 -13.41 15.19
CA VAL A 139 -9.93 -13.10 13.97
C VAL A 139 -9.68 -11.60 13.91
N VAL A 140 -8.43 -11.22 13.69
CA VAL A 140 -7.99 -9.84 13.55
C VAL A 140 -7.39 -9.66 12.15
N ARG A 141 -7.74 -8.57 11.46
CA ARG A 141 -7.04 -8.12 10.25
C ARG A 141 -6.37 -6.79 10.52
N ALA A 142 -5.11 -6.74 10.14
CA ALA A 142 -4.23 -5.62 10.45
C ALA A 142 -3.30 -5.30 9.27
N GLU A 143 -2.75 -4.08 9.29
CA GLU A 143 -1.73 -3.65 8.35
C GLU A 143 -0.61 -2.88 9.03
N ALA A 144 0.55 -2.84 8.36
CA ALA A 144 1.69 -2.02 8.74
C ALA A 144 2.28 -1.34 7.49
N ARG A 145 2.57 -0.04 7.58
CA ARG A 145 3.14 0.73 6.46
C ARG A 145 4.37 1.52 6.90
N SER A 146 5.33 1.63 6.01
CA SER A 146 6.47 2.56 6.15
C SER A 146 7.19 2.73 4.81
N HIS A 147 7.73 3.94 4.58
CA HIS A 147 8.68 4.18 3.48
C HIS A 147 10.03 3.50 3.71
N ASN A 148 10.32 3.06 4.93
CA ASN A 148 11.52 2.32 5.28
C ASN A 148 11.16 0.84 5.48
N ARG A 149 11.63 -0.03 4.57
CA ARG A 149 11.40 -1.48 4.61
C ARG A 149 11.74 -2.10 5.95
N ARG A 150 12.95 -1.82 6.49
CA ARG A 150 13.40 -2.39 7.78
C ARG A 150 12.51 -1.94 8.93
N PHE A 151 12.02 -0.70 8.86
CA PHE A 151 11.13 -0.18 9.89
C PHE A 151 9.73 -0.78 9.79
N ARG A 152 9.18 -0.98 8.59
CA ARG A 152 7.93 -1.73 8.38
C ARG A 152 8.01 -3.14 8.96
N GLU A 153 9.10 -3.87 8.65
CA GLU A 153 9.34 -5.19 9.22
C GLU A 153 9.45 -5.17 10.77
N ARG A 154 10.00 -4.09 11.32
CA ARG A 154 10.03 -3.90 12.77
C ARG A 154 8.62 -3.70 13.34
N ILE A 155 7.77 -2.89 12.70
CA ILE A 155 6.37 -2.71 13.10
C ILE A 155 5.65 -4.05 13.12
N VAL A 156 5.78 -4.85 12.06
CA VAL A 156 5.20 -6.21 11.99
C VAL A 156 5.66 -7.07 13.16
N ARG A 157 6.96 -7.14 13.42
CA ARG A 157 7.50 -7.90 14.56
C ARG A 157 6.98 -7.42 15.92
N GLU A 158 6.80 -6.13 16.12
CA GLU A 158 6.22 -5.61 17.36
C GLU A 158 4.74 -5.98 17.51
N MET A 159 3.99 -6.00 16.42
CA MET A 159 2.61 -6.51 16.41
C MET A 159 2.58 -7.99 16.80
N GLU A 160 3.39 -8.83 16.16
CA GLU A 160 3.47 -10.26 16.49
C GLU A 160 3.85 -10.49 17.99
N ARG A 161 4.83 -9.73 18.47
CA ARG A 161 5.29 -9.82 19.87
C ARG A 161 4.19 -9.43 20.85
N ALA A 162 3.40 -8.40 20.55
CA ALA A 162 2.31 -7.97 21.41
C ALA A 162 1.26 -9.08 21.59
N PHE A 163 0.85 -9.74 20.50
CA PHE A 163 -0.08 -10.86 20.57
C PHE A 163 0.51 -12.06 21.33
N LYS A 164 1.77 -12.42 21.08
CA LYS A 164 2.45 -13.50 21.81
C LYS A 164 2.56 -13.21 23.31
N ARG A 165 2.87 -11.95 23.70
CA ARG A 165 2.90 -11.55 25.12
C ARG A 165 1.52 -11.61 25.75
N ALA A 166 0.47 -11.20 25.03
CA ALA A 166 -0.90 -11.20 25.55
C ALA A 166 -1.42 -12.64 25.79
N VAL A 167 -1.09 -13.58 24.92
CA VAL A 167 -1.39 -15.02 25.12
C VAL A 167 -0.84 -15.52 26.46
N ALA A 168 0.40 -15.16 26.79
CA ALA A 168 1.03 -15.60 28.03
C ALA A 168 0.41 -14.98 29.32
N GLN A 169 -0.34 -13.88 29.18
CA GLN A 169 -0.95 -13.16 30.32
C GLN A 169 -2.32 -13.72 30.71
N VAL A 170 -3.04 -14.35 29.79
CA VAL A 170 -4.39 -14.88 30.05
C VAL A 170 -4.33 -16.36 30.25
N LYS A 171 -4.63 -16.80 31.51
CA LYS A 171 -4.57 -18.20 31.95
C LYS A 171 -5.87 -18.59 32.64
N ASN A 172 -6.26 -19.84 32.51
CA ASN A 172 -7.30 -20.44 33.37
C ASN A 172 -6.75 -20.98 34.68
N ASP A 173 -7.62 -21.56 35.52
CA ASP A 173 -7.22 -22.16 36.82
C ASP A 173 -6.23 -23.34 36.68
N ASN A 174 -6.27 -24.04 35.56
CA ASN A 174 -5.33 -25.11 35.24
C ASN A 174 -3.99 -24.57 34.70
N ARG A 175 -3.82 -23.22 34.62
CA ARG A 175 -2.68 -22.54 34.00
C ARG A 175 -2.53 -22.78 32.49
N GLU A 176 -3.56 -23.25 31.84
CA GLU A 176 -3.60 -23.34 30.41
C GLU A 176 -3.69 -21.93 29.80
N ILE A 177 -3.03 -21.74 28.67
CA ILE A 177 -3.04 -20.48 27.90
C ILE A 177 -3.67 -20.71 26.54
N GLY A 178 -4.05 -19.62 25.86
CA GLY A 178 -4.45 -19.67 24.47
C GLY A 178 -3.29 -19.89 23.51
N ALA A 179 -3.58 -19.70 22.24
CA ALA A 179 -2.59 -19.70 21.16
C ALA A 179 -2.84 -18.55 20.18
N VAL A 180 -1.84 -18.24 19.36
CA VAL A 180 -1.98 -17.27 18.28
C VAL A 180 -1.34 -17.80 17.01
N GLU A 181 -2.11 -17.76 15.94
CA GLU A 181 -1.64 -18.00 14.56
C GLU A 181 -1.54 -16.66 13.85
N ILE A 182 -0.42 -16.41 13.19
CA ILE A 182 -0.19 -15.16 12.48
C ILE A 182 0.25 -15.49 11.06
N ALA A 183 -0.55 -15.06 10.09
CA ALA A 183 -0.23 -15.09 8.68
C ALA A 183 -0.14 -13.67 8.15
N GLY A 184 0.78 -13.43 7.24
CA GLY A 184 0.88 -12.11 6.62
C GLY A 184 1.66 -12.17 5.31
N HIS A 185 1.53 -11.12 4.53
CA HIS A 185 2.22 -11.00 3.27
C HIS A 185 2.57 -9.54 2.96
N LEU A 186 3.61 -9.37 2.18
CA LEU A 186 3.94 -8.10 1.57
C LEU A 186 2.82 -7.75 0.57
N ASP A 187 2.19 -6.60 0.78
CA ASP A 187 1.16 -6.10 -0.14
C ASP A 187 1.85 -5.40 -1.31
N TYR A 188 2.79 -4.52 -1.00
CA TYR A 188 3.70 -3.87 -1.95
C TYR A 188 4.95 -3.34 -1.24
N GLU A 189 6.08 -3.26 -1.98
CA GLU A 189 7.32 -2.72 -1.44
C GLU A 189 7.36 -1.19 -1.56
N SER A 190 8.08 -0.53 -0.66
CA SER A 190 8.33 0.90 -0.78
C SER A 190 9.39 1.20 -1.83
N PHE A 191 9.27 2.34 -2.50
CA PHE A 191 10.31 2.83 -3.41
C PHE A 191 10.54 4.33 -3.25
N VAL A 192 11.72 4.78 -3.65
CA VAL A 192 12.06 6.20 -3.79
C VAL A 192 12.99 6.35 -4.99
N LEU A 193 12.60 7.17 -5.94
CA LEU A 193 13.41 7.52 -7.11
C LEU A 193 14.26 8.76 -6.84
N SER A 194 15.48 8.74 -7.32
CA SER A 194 16.32 9.94 -7.36
C SER A 194 15.76 10.94 -8.36
N LYS A 195 15.92 12.25 -8.09
CA LYS A 195 15.62 13.30 -9.07
C LYS A 195 16.49 13.23 -10.34
N LYS A 196 17.57 12.43 -10.31
CA LYS A 196 18.45 12.18 -11.45
C LYS A 196 18.02 10.96 -12.28
N GLU A 197 17.05 10.20 -11.81
CA GLU A 197 16.54 9.03 -12.52
C GLU A 197 16.00 9.43 -13.91
N PRO A 198 16.31 8.69 -14.98
CA PRO A 198 15.90 9.06 -16.34
C PRO A 198 14.40 9.35 -16.48
N CYS A 199 13.51 8.48 -15.96
CA CYS A 199 12.07 8.71 -16.01
C CYS A 199 11.65 10.00 -15.28
N VAL A 200 12.32 10.35 -14.18
CA VAL A 200 12.04 11.58 -13.42
C VAL A 200 12.55 12.81 -14.18
N ARG A 201 13.73 12.72 -14.83
CA ARG A 201 14.30 13.80 -15.65
C ARG A 201 13.39 14.10 -16.84
N ILE A 202 13.00 13.07 -17.60
CA ILE A 202 12.12 13.20 -18.78
C ILE A 202 10.81 13.86 -18.37
N ALA A 203 10.10 13.29 -17.40
CA ALA A 203 8.82 13.84 -16.94
C ALA A 203 8.93 15.30 -16.49
N ARG A 204 9.97 15.64 -15.70
CA ARG A 204 10.24 17.01 -15.30
C ARG A 204 10.45 17.94 -16.47
N ASN A 205 11.30 17.58 -17.42
CA ASN A 205 11.64 18.41 -18.58
C ASN A 205 10.40 18.65 -19.45
N VAL A 206 9.57 17.62 -19.65
CA VAL A 206 8.32 17.74 -20.41
C VAL A 206 7.33 18.67 -19.70
N ILE A 207 7.17 18.58 -18.38
CA ILE A 207 6.30 19.51 -17.63
C ILE A 207 6.81 20.95 -17.78
N GLN A 208 8.11 21.17 -17.63
CA GLN A 208 8.73 22.49 -17.77
C GLN A 208 8.62 23.06 -19.19
N SER A 209 8.71 22.23 -20.23
CA SER A 209 8.50 22.67 -21.62
C SER A 209 7.07 23.16 -21.92
N LYS A 210 6.09 22.75 -21.06
CA LYS A 210 4.71 23.26 -21.11
C LYS A 210 4.50 24.54 -20.32
N GLY A 211 5.57 25.12 -19.75
CA GLY A 211 5.50 26.34 -18.94
C GLY A 211 5.01 26.10 -17.51
N GLU A 212 4.98 24.85 -17.06
CA GLU A 212 4.53 24.45 -15.73
C GLU A 212 5.71 24.02 -14.84
N GLU A 213 5.56 24.16 -13.52
CA GLU A 213 6.56 23.70 -12.57
C GLU A 213 6.15 22.35 -11.95
N PRO A 214 7.00 21.30 -12.02
CA PRO A 214 6.68 19.98 -11.51
C PRO A 214 6.60 19.95 -9.98
N VAL A 215 5.57 19.33 -9.45
CA VAL A 215 5.36 19.12 -8.01
C VAL A 215 5.79 17.71 -7.63
N PHE A 216 6.93 17.58 -6.94
CA PHE A 216 7.42 16.30 -6.44
C PHE A 216 6.62 15.84 -5.21
N ALA A 217 6.17 14.60 -5.23
CA ALA A 217 5.40 14.00 -4.15
C ALA A 217 5.94 12.62 -3.76
N VAL A 218 5.64 12.22 -2.53
CA VAL A 218 5.83 10.87 -2.02
C VAL A 218 4.49 10.40 -1.48
N ALA A 219 3.99 9.27 -1.96
CA ALA A 219 2.67 8.76 -1.61
C ALA A 219 2.70 7.94 -0.31
N ASP A 220 1.69 8.12 0.54
CA ASP A 220 1.47 7.32 1.75
C ASP A 220 0.59 6.08 1.48
N GLY A 221 0.11 5.90 0.25
CA GLY A 221 -0.56 4.73 -0.30
C GLY A 221 0.31 3.93 -1.27
N GLY A 222 -0.16 2.75 -1.68
CA GLY A 222 0.41 1.97 -2.77
C GLY A 222 -0.14 2.44 -4.12
N LEU A 223 0.62 2.23 -5.17
CA LEU A 223 0.26 2.45 -6.56
C LEU A 223 1.04 1.46 -7.44
N ASP A 224 0.62 1.23 -8.68
CA ASP A 224 1.26 0.26 -9.56
C ASP A 224 2.78 0.47 -9.72
N ALA A 225 3.25 1.72 -9.64
CA ALA A 225 4.67 2.04 -9.66
C ALA A 225 5.49 1.38 -8.54
N ASN A 226 4.88 0.95 -7.42
CA ASN A 226 5.56 0.19 -6.37
C ASN A 226 6.08 -1.14 -6.93
N TRP A 227 5.20 -1.93 -7.54
CA TRP A 227 5.57 -3.23 -8.11
C TRP A 227 6.40 -3.10 -9.38
N ILE A 228 6.09 -2.13 -10.25
CA ILE A 228 6.89 -1.87 -11.45
C ILE A 228 8.34 -1.59 -11.04
N THR A 229 8.55 -0.75 -10.02
CA THR A 229 9.90 -0.42 -9.52
C THR A 229 10.54 -1.61 -8.80
N ASP A 230 9.80 -2.39 -8.02
CA ASP A 230 10.31 -3.59 -7.34
C ASP A 230 10.74 -4.67 -8.34
N HIS A 231 10.10 -4.74 -9.49
CA HIS A 231 10.51 -5.58 -10.62
C HIS A 231 11.73 -5.04 -11.39
N GLY A 232 12.33 -3.94 -10.94
CA GLY A 232 13.56 -3.38 -11.51
C GLY A 232 13.37 -2.40 -12.67
N ILE A 233 12.14 -1.89 -12.87
CA ILE A 233 11.83 -0.86 -13.86
C ILE A 233 11.54 0.45 -13.13
N PRO A 234 12.47 1.44 -13.10
CA PRO A 234 12.19 2.73 -12.45
C PRO A 234 10.91 3.37 -13.00
N ALA A 235 9.92 3.59 -12.15
CA ALA A 235 8.60 4.08 -12.54
C ALA A 235 8.21 5.35 -11.76
N VAL A 236 8.11 6.49 -12.46
CA VAL A 236 7.51 7.70 -11.90
C VAL A 236 6.00 7.69 -12.13
N SER A 237 5.21 8.04 -11.11
CA SER A 237 3.76 8.16 -11.27
C SER A 237 3.34 9.62 -11.44
N MET A 238 2.51 9.88 -12.45
CA MET A 238 2.04 11.18 -12.88
C MET A 238 0.56 11.35 -12.53
N GLY A 239 0.12 12.59 -12.34
CA GLY A 239 -1.29 12.87 -12.12
C GLY A 239 -2.11 12.90 -13.42
N ALA A 240 -3.42 12.65 -13.29
CA ALA A 240 -4.37 12.57 -14.39
C ALA A 240 -5.56 13.54 -14.25
N GLY A 241 -5.51 14.50 -13.33
CA GLY A 241 -6.59 15.47 -13.08
C GLY A 241 -7.69 14.97 -12.16
N GLN A 242 -7.55 13.81 -11.52
CA GLN A 242 -8.52 13.25 -10.59
C GLN A 242 -8.52 14.02 -9.25
N LEU A 243 -9.69 14.32 -8.75
CA LEU A 243 -9.93 15.01 -7.48
C LEU A 243 -10.78 14.11 -6.56
N ASN A 244 -10.51 14.17 -5.25
CA ASN A 244 -11.27 13.45 -4.23
C ASN A 244 -11.38 11.94 -4.49
N ALA A 245 -10.29 11.29 -4.91
CA ALA A 245 -10.23 9.85 -5.12
C ALA A 245 -10.80 9.06 -3.94
N HIS A 246 -11.56 8.01 -4.19
CA HIS A 246 -12.24 7.15 -3.21
C HIS A 246 -13.35 7.85 -2.38
N MET A 247 -13.80 9.03 -2.79
CA MET A 247 -14.88 9.77 -2.14
C MET A 247 -16.12 9.82 -3.05
N VAL A 248 -17.31 9.97 -2.46
CA VAL A 248 -18.56 10.18 -3.23
C VAL A 248 -18.55 11.48 -4.05
N SER A 249 -17.65 12.40 -3.73
CA SER A 249 -17.41 13.66 -4.46
C SER A 249 -16.26 13.55 -5.46
N GLU A 250 -15.86 12.33 -5.82
CA GLU A 250 -14.81 12.10 -6.82
C GLU A 250 -15.19 12.74 -8.16
N SER A 251 -14.26 13.45 -8.75
CA SER A 251 -14.46 14.18 -10.00
C SER A 251 -13.18 14.27 -10.81
N LEU A 252 -13.30 14.64 -12.08
CA LEU A 252 -12.18 14.85 -12.98
C LEU A 252 -12.11 16.33 -13.37
N ASP A 253 -10.99 16.98 -13.07
CA ASP A 253 -10.66 18.28 -13.65
C ASP A 253 -10.25 18.08 -15.12
N LEU A 254 -11.15 18.46 -16.04
CA LEU A 254 -10.93 18.29 -17.47
C LEU A 254 -9.73 19.06 -17.99
N LYS A 255 -9.44 20.25 -17.45
CA LYS A 255 -8.26 21.03 -17.85
C LYS A 255 -6.99 20.28 -17.46
N GLN A 256 -6.88 19.81 -16.23
CA GLN A 256 -5.75 19.01 -15.77
C GLN A 256 -5.62 17.68 -16.54
N TYR A 257 -6.74 17.03 -16.83
CA TYR A 257 -6.75 15.80 -17.62
C TYR A 257 -6.20 16.02 -19.05
N LEU A 258 -6.59 17.10 -19.74
CA LEU A 258 -6.06 17.43 -21.06
C LEU A 258 -4.57 17.74 -21.02
N ILE A 259 -4.11 18.49 -20.02
CA ILE A 259 -2.68 18.73 -19.79
C ILE A 259 -1.94 17.40 -19.56
N ALA A 260 -2.50 16.46 -18.79
CA ALA A 260 -1.91 15.15 -18.59
C ALA A 260 -1.80 14.35 -19.90
N CYS A 261 -2.80 14.44 -20.79
CA CYS A 261 -2.76 13.83 -22.14
C CYS A 261 -1.62 14.41 -23.00
N GLU A 262 -1.44 15.73 -22.98
CA GLU A 262 -0.34 16.40 -23.68
C GLU A 262 1.03 16.02 -23.12
N ILE A 263 1.17 15.94 -21.80
CA ILE A 263 2.38 15.49 -21.13
C ILE A 263 2.69 14.04 -21.53
N ALA A 264 1.70 13.14 -21.51
CA ALA A 264 1.87 11.74 -21.87
C ALA A 264 2.31 11.58 -23.34
N LEU A 265 1.71 12.33 -24.26
CA LEU A 265 2.10 12.34 -25.67
C LEU A 265 3.55 12.83 -25.83
N SER A 266 3.91 13.94 -25.19
CA SER A 266 5.26 14.48 -25.26
C SER A 266 6.30 13.51 -24.71
N ILE A 267 6.04 12.87 -23.55
CA ILE A 267 6.93 11.84 -22.97
C ILE A 267 7.09 10.66 -23.95
N ALA A 268 6.02 10.23 -24.60
CA ALA A 268 6.05 9.09 -25.52
C ALA A 268 6.74 9.37 -26.86
N THR A 269 6.88 10.64 -27.25
CA THR A 269 7.49 11.06 -28.51
C THR A 269 8.84 11.76 -28.31
N GLU A 270 9.31 11.93 -27.06
CA GLU A 270 10.62 12.51 -26.77
C GLU A 270 11.74 11.50 -27.12
N GLU A 271 12.75 11.95 -27.84
CA GLU A 271 13.95 11.15 -28.06
C GLU A 271 14.72 11.00 -26.75
N VAL A 272 14.95 9.78 -26.33
CA VAL A 272 15.77 9.47 -25.15
C VAL A 272 17.23 9.54 -25.59
N GLU A 273 17.91 10.67 -25.29
CA GLU A 273 19.36 10.79 -25.41
C GLU A 273 20.11 9.97 -24.35
#